data_60a6c076265d7baf24ceaf45a9632127
#
_entry.id   60a6c076265d7baf24ceaf45a9632127
#
_cell.length_a   1.000
_cell.length_b   1.000
_cell.length_c   1.000
_cell.angle_alpha   90.00
_cell.angle_beta   90.00
_cell.angle_gamma   90.00
#
_symmetry.space_group_name_H-M   'P 1'
#
loop_
_entity.id
_entity.type
_entity.pdbx_description
1 polymer ?
#
loop_
_entity_poly.entity_id
_entity_poly.type
_entity_poly.pdbx_seq_one_letter_code
_entity_poly.pdbx_strand_id
1 'polypeptide(L)'
;MASPTRTRSTFLTRYACGEPLTEDHFTTREHDVRELRANEVLLQTLALSVDPYLRGAMTGLDRYYIPQFTFDRPVHSMGVARVLDSRLDGYAVGDVVLGAIDWSDVSVLSAEEIAGRPVSGGALVRLSQPLRPLSHYLGVLGTTGVTAFFGVVGATRPRRGETIVLSGAAGGVGSVAGQIAQLLGARVIGLAGSPKKCEVLTKQLGFEAALDYRSPTLTDDLLALLPNGPDVYFDNVGGAVSQTVMSTMRKPARVIECGQIASYDDPDGGWTIDIRPIHQHGLRLESFSPSHYGEFRAGAVAQLGHWIDVGKIITLDTTYHGLKTVPTAFLDIFRGGNVGKSVVLLDSTVG
;
A
#
# COMPACT_ATOMS: atom_id res chain seq x y z
N MET A 1 -22.51 1.60 26.29
CA MET A 1 -22.52 0.13 26.07
C MET A 1 -21.46 -0.45 27.00
N ALA A 2 -21.66 -1.68 27.52
CA ALA A 2 -20.60 -2.34 28.29
C ALA A 2 -19.38 -2.58 27.39
N SER A 3 -18.17 -2.43 27.94
CA SER A 3 -16.95 -2.75 27.19
C SER A 3 -16.90 -4.24 26.88
N PRO A 4 -16.46 -4.64 25.67
CA PRO A 4 -16.35 -6.03 25.32
C PRO A 4 -15.34 -6.74 26.23
N THR A 5 -15.69 -7.93 26.67
CA THR A 5 -14.83 -8.75 27.57
C THR A 5 -13.96 -9.72 26.81
N ARG A 6 -14.27 -10.01 25.54
CA ARG A 6 -13.54 -10.94 24.68
C ARG A 6 -13.25 -10.33 23.31
N THR A 7 -12.15 -10.72 22.71
CA THR A 7 -11.70 -10.29 21.37
C THR A 7 -11.06 -11.44 20.62
N ARG A 8 -11.08 -11.37 19.29
CA ARG A 8 -10.28 -12.24 18.43
C ARG A 8 -9.12 -11.44 17.90
N SER A 9 -7.95 -12.07 17.83
CA SER A 9 -6.74 -11.46 17.27
C SER A 9 -6.00 -12.43 16.39
N THR A 10 -5.35 -11.92 15.33
CA THR A 10 -4.54 -12.72 14.39
C THR A 10 -3.06 -12.53 14.69
N PHE A 11 -2.37 -13.64 14.84
CA PHE A 11 -0.95 -13.74 15.20
C PHE A 11 -0.17 -14.39 14.07
N LEU A 12 1.11 -14.02 13.93
CA LEU A 12 2.07 -14.80 13.17
C LEU A 12 2.44 -16.04 13.98
N THR A 13 2.56 -17.20 13.33
CA THR A 13 2.92 -18.48 14.00
C THR A 13 4.39 -18.83 13.84
N ARG A 14 4.99 -18.43 12.73
CA ARG A 14 6.41 -18.62 12.38
C ARG A 14 6.81 -17.60 11.32
N TYR A 15 8.09 -17.35 11.19
CA TYR A 15 8.62 -16.56 10.08
C TYR A 15 8.65 -17.36 8.78
N ALA A 16 8.41 -16.67 7.67
CA ALA A 16 8.55 -17.21 6.32
C ALA A 16 9.88 -16.69 5.70
N CYS A 17 10.99 -17.29 6.11
CA CYS A 17 12.31 -16.95 5.59
C CYS A 17 12.58 -17.73 4.31
N GLY A 18 12.58 -17.03 3.16
CA GLY A 18 12.87 -17.66 1.88
C GLY A 18 11.80 -18.59 1.32
N GLU A 19 10.61 -18.49 1.84
CA GLU A 19 9.46 -19.21 1.34
C GLU A 19 8.26 -18.25 1.18
N PRO A 20 7.33 -18.51 0.26
CA PRO A 20 6.09 -17.73 0.16
C PRO A 20 5.26 -17.85 1.44
N LEU A 21 4.64 -16.75 1.85
CA LEU A 21 3.64 -16.77 2.92
C LEU A 21 2.42 -17.60 2.50
N THR A 22 1.90 -18.35 3.46
CA THR A 22 0.66 -19.13 3.34
C THR A 22 -0.26 -18.82 4.54
N GLU A 23 -1.50 -19.27 4.48
CA GLU A 23 -2.45 -19.09 5.60
C GLU A 23 -1.96 -19.74 6.89
N ASP A 24 -1.17 -20.82 6.82
CA ASP A 24 -0.63 -21.53 7.98
C ASP A 24 0.39 -20.69 8.79
N HIS A 25 0.90 -19.60 8.22
CA HIS A 25 1.73 -18.66 8.95
C HIS A 25 0.91 -17.76 9.90
N PHE A 26 -0.42 -17.86 9.85
CA PHE A 26 -1.31 -17.06 10.68
C PHE A 26 -2.23 -17.91 11.52
N THR A 27 -2.57 -17.45 12.71
CA THR A 27 -3.61 -18.05 13.55
C THR A 27 -4.47 -16.98 14.19
N THR A 28 -5.77 -17.16 14.15
CA THR A 28 -6.71 -16.28 14.85
C THR A 28 -7.15 -16.94 16.14
N ARG A 29 -6.93 -16.28 17.28
CA ARG A 29 -7.26 -16.77 18.62
C ARG A 29 -8.24 -15.82 19.27
N GLU A 30 -9.14 -16.39 20.08
CA GLU A 30 -10.00 -15.63 20.99
C GLU A 30 -9.36 -15.56 22.37
N HIS A 31 -9.41 -14.39 22.98
CA HIS A 31 -8.87 -14.16 24.33
C HIS A 31 -9.65 -13.04 25.04
N ASP A 32 -9.44 -12.91 26.35
CA ASP A 32 -10.09 -11.88 27.14
C ASP A 32 -9.48 -10.51 26.86
N VAL A 33 -10.32 -9.48 26.85
CA VAL A 33 -9.90 -8.08 26.83
C VAL A 33 -9.52 -7.69 28.25
N ARG A 34 -8.27 -7.31 28.44
CA ARG A 34 -7.79 -6.88 29.75
C ARG A 34 -8.33 -5.48 30.10
N GLU A 35 -8.43 -5.20 31.36
CA GLU A 35 -8.76 -3.85 31.85
C GLU A 35 -7.73 -2.81 31.44
N LEU A 36 -8.20 -1.59 31.18
CA LEU A 36 -7.31 -0.46 30.90
C LEU A 36 -6.52 -0.04 32.13
N ARG A 37 -5.24 0.21 31.90
CA ARG A 37 -4.34 0.89 32.84
C ARG A 37 -4.22 2.38 32.46
N ALA A 38 -3.51 3.14 33.26
CA ALA A 38 -3.16 4.52 32.92
C ALA A 38 -2.39 4.58 31.60
N ASN A 39 -2.62 5.61 30.80
CA ASN A 39 -2.02 5.83 29.49
C ASN A 39 -2.36 4.75 28.43
N GLU A 40 -3.55 4.17 28.51
CA GLU A 40 -4.04 3.17 27.56
C GLU A 40 -5.38 3.57 26.96
N VAL A 41 -5.65 3.03 25.77
CA VAL A 41 -6.89 3.24 25.02
C VAL A 41 -7.44 1.90 24.54
N LEU A 42 -8.76 1.71 24.66
CA LEU A 42 -9.51 0.57 24.13
C LEU A 42 -10.08 0.95 22.77
N LEU A 43 -9.70 0.21 21.74
CA LEU A 43 -10.02 0.47 20.34
C LEU A 43 -10.85 -0.67 19.74
N GLN A 44 -11.96 -0.34 19.12
CA GLN A 44 -12.69 -1.24 18.21
C GLN A 44 -12.18 -1.03 16.78
N THR A 45 -11.66 -2.06 16.16
CA THR A 45 -11.22 -1.99 14.77
C THR A 45 -12.41 -1.88 13.83
N LEU A 46 -12.38 -0.89 12.93
CA LEU A 46 -13.40 -0.67 11.90
C LEU A 46 -12.90 -1.12 10.53
N ALA A 47 -11.62 -0.88 10.23
CA ALA A 47 -11.01 -1.27 8.97
C ALA A 47 -9.49 -1.46 9.14
N LEU A 48 -8.93 -2.41 8.40
CA LEU A 48 -7.51 -2.68 8.33
C LEU A 48 -7.00 -2.56 6.90
N SER A 49 -5.81 -2.00 6.76
CA SER A 49 -5.04 -1.99 5.53
C SER A 49 -4.19 -3.25 5.45
N VAL A 50 -4.12 -3.88 4.29
CA VAL A 50 -3.12 -4.89 3.99
C VAL A 50 -2.21 -4.36 2.90
N ASP A 51 -0.89 -4.39 3.16
CA ASP A 51 0.11 -3.74 2.31
C ASP A 51 1.34 -4.65 2.14
N PRO A 52 1.93 -4.70 0.93
CA PRO A 52 3.04 -5.62 0.64
C PRO A 52 4.27 -5.45 1.56
N TYR A 53 4.57 -4.22 2.02
CA TYR A 53 5.73 -3.96 2.87
C TYR A 53 5.71 -4.72 4.20
N LEU A 54 4.51 -5.11 4.70
CA LEU A 54 4.38 -5.90 5.92
C LEU A 54 5.08 -7.28 5.80
N ARG A 55 5.27 -7.77 4.57
CA ARG A 55 6.00 -9.02 4.30
C ARG A 55 7.40 -9.01 4.90
N GLY A 56 8.08 -7.86 4.87
CA GLY A 56 9.40 -7.68 5.47
C GLY A 56 9.44 -7.96 6.98
N ALA A 57 8.36 -7.64 7.71
CA ALA A 57 8.25 -7.90 9.15
C ALA A 57 7.94 -9.36 9.49
N MET A 58 7.77 -10.24 8.50
CA MET A 58 7.39 -11.64 8.65
C MET A 58 8.49 -12.61 8.20
N THR A 59 9.71 -12.11 7.96
CA THR A 59 10.84 -12.90 7.44
C THR A 59 11.75 -13.44 8.52
N GLY A 60 11.78 -12.82 9.70
CA GLY A 60 12.79 -13.09 10.73
C GLY A 60 14.16 -12.50 10.42
N LEU A 61 14.29 -11.68 9.37
CA LEU A 61 15.54 -11.06 8.94
C LEU A 61 15.57 -9.59 9.34
N ASP A 62 16.60 -9.18 10.08
CA ASP A 62 16.78 -7.79 10.52
C ASP A 62 17.43 -6.93 9.43
N ARG A 63 16.79 -6.87 8.25
CA ARG A 63 17.27 -6.07 7.11
C ARG A 63 16.20 -5.19 6.48
N TYR A 64 14.99 -5.20 7.04
CA TYR A 64 13.88 -4.39 6.58
C TYR A 64 13.70 -3.15 7.46
N TYR A 65 13.14 -2.10 6.90
CA TYR A 65 12.92 -0.82 7.58
C TYR A 65 11.79 -0.83 8.64
N ILE A 66 11.10 -1.97 8.77
CA ILE A 66 10.08 -2.19 9.82
C ILE A 66 10.52 -3.33 10.75
N PRO A 67 10.27 -3.21 12.07
CA PRO A 67 10.58 -4.27 13.03
C PRO A 67 9.86 -5.57 12.70
N GLN A 68 10.50 -6.69 13.03
CA GLN A 68 9.87 -8.00 12.87
C GLN A 68 8.69 -8.16 13.83
N PHE A 69 7.61 -8.78 13.35
CA PHE A 69 6.50 -9.18 14.22
C PHE A 69 6.95 -10.29 15.16
N THR A 70 6.43 -10.27 16.38
CA THR A 70 6.67 -11.33 17.39
C THR A 70 5.45 -12.26 17.44
N PHE A 71 5.65 -13.48 17.94
CA PHE A 71 4.60 -14.51 17.93
C PHE A 71 3.62 -14.41 19.11
N ASP A 72 3.97 -13.60 20.11
CA ASP A 72 3.17 -13.33 21.33
C ASP A 72 2.27 -12.11 21.21
N ARG A 73 2.42 -11.33 20.12
CA ARG A 73 1.59 -10.14 19.86
C ARG A 73 0.83 -10.29 18.55
N PRO A 74 -0.39 -9.69 18.45
CA PRO A 74 -1.11 -9.64 17.20
C PRO A 74 -0.28 -8.94 16.11
N VAL A 75 -0.42 -9.38 14.87
CA VAL A 75 0.03 -8.62 13.72
C VAL A 75 -0.69 -7.28 13.71
N HIS A 76 -0.03 -6.23 13.24
CA HIS A 76 -0.64 -4.91 13.13
C HIS A 76 -0.34 -4.26 11.78
N SER A 77 -1.22 -3.39 11.35
CA SER A 77 -1.08 -2.59 10.13
C SER A 77 -1.77 -1.25 10.29
N MET A 78 -1.68 -0.38 9.29
CA MET A 78 -2.52 0.81 9.29
C MET A 78 -4.00 0.40 9.36
N GLY A 79 -4.74 1.04 10.21
CA GLY A 79 -6.15 0.75 10.42
C GLY A 79 -6.93 1.97 10.89
N VAL A 80 -8.25 1.88 10.80
CA VAL A 80 -9.18 2.84 11.39
C VAL A 80 -9.89 2.15 12.53
N ALA A 81 -9.94 2.79 13.69
CA ALA A 81 -10.57 2.25 14.89
C ALA A 81 -11.44 3.30 15.59
N ARG A 82 -12.41 2.84 16.37
CA ARG A 82 -13.20 3.68 17.27
C ARG A 82 -12.73 3.51 18.71
N VAL A 83 -12.59 4.61 19.42
CA VAL A 83 -12.29 4.62 20.86
C VAL A 83 -13.54 4.16 21.62
N LEU A 84 -13.44 3.03 22.33
CA LEU A 84 -14.50 2.51 23.20
C LEU A 84 -14.35 2.99 24.64
N ASP A 85 -13.09 3.10 25.11
CA ASP A 85 -12.72 3.62 26.43
C ASP A 85 -11.29 4.19 26.36
N SER A 86 -10.96 5.16 27.23
CA SER A 86 -9.64 5.79 27.22
C SER A 86 -9.21 6.26 28.59
N ARG A 87 -7.97 5.92 28.94
CA ARG A 87 -7.18 6.52 30.02
C ARG A 87 -5.91 7.17 29.48
N LEU A 88 -5.91 7.45 28.17
CA LEU A 88 -4.84 8.12 27.43
C LEU A 88 -5.31 9.52 27.05
N ASP A 89 -4.56 10.55 27.46
CA ASP A 89 -4.88 11.93 27.16
C ASP A 89 -4.98 12.20 25.66
N GLY A 90 -5.93 13.04 25.29
CA GLY A 90 -6.15 13.45 23.90
C GLY A 90 -7.10 12.54 23.09
N TYR A 91 -7.62 11.45 23.66
CA TYR A 91 -8.58 10.55 23.02
C TYR A 91 -9.82 10.39 23.90
N ALA A 92 -10.98 10.63 23.30
CA ALA A 92 -12.29 10.50 23.97
C ALA A 92 -13.08 9.32 23.40
N VAL A 93 -13.98 8.75 24.19
CA VAL A 93 -14.92 7.71 23.75
C VAL A 93 -15.73 8.23 22.55
N GLY A 94 -15.80 7.42 21.51
CA GLY A 94 -16.45 7.75 20.23
C GLY A 94 -15.54 8.37 19.18
N ASP A 95 -14.34 8.85 19.55
CA ASP A 95 -13.35 9.28 18.54
C ASP A 95 -13.07 8.17 17.54
N VAL A 96 -12.95 8.54 16.27
CA VAL A 96 -12.47 7.63 15.22
C VAL A 96 -11.02 8.02 14.89
N VAL A 97 -10.13 7.04 14.97
CA VAL A 97 -8.70 7.25 14.84
C VAL A 97 -8.10 6.41 13.70
N LEU A 98 -7.07 6.96 13.05
CA LEU A 98 -6.22 6.30 12.06
C LEU A 98 -4.85 6.08 12.68
N GLY A 99 -4.33 4.87 12.61
CA GLY A 99 -3.01 4.54 13.11
C GLY A 99 -2.64 3.09 12.88
N ALA A 100 -1.56 2.62 13.52
CA ALA A 100 -1.19 1.21 13.48
C ALA A 100 -2.04 0.43 14.48
N ILE A 101 -2.99 -0.33 13.96
CA ILE A 101 -4.01 -1.08 14.70
C ILE A 101 -3.72 -2.58 14.58
N ASP A 102 -3.91 -3.31 15.67
CA ASP A 102 -3.79 -4.77 15.68
C ASP A 102 -4.80 -5.42 14.74
N TRP A 103 -4.43 -6.53 14.16
CA TRP A 103 -5.37 -7.42 13.46
C TRP A 103 -6.26 -8.12 14.50
N SER A 104 -7.15 -7.34 15.08
CA SER A 104 -8.03 -7.74 16.19
C SER A 104 -9.37 -7.06 16.05
N ASP A 105 -10.43 -7.69 16.59
CA ASP A 105 -11.74 -7.03 16.67
C ASP A 105 -11.67 -5.83 17.63
N VAL A 106 -11.00 -6.03 18.77
CA VAL A 106 -10.78 -5.00 19.80
C VAL A 106 -9.36 -5.12 20.34
N SER A 107 -8.70 -3.99 20.57
CA SER A 107 -7.33 -3.92 21.11
C SER A 107 -7.22 -2.93 22.26
N VAL A 108 -6.37 -3.23 23.22
CA VAL A 108 -5.89 -2.26 24.21
C VAL A 108 -4.46 -1.87 23.84
N LEU A 109 -4.23 -0.60 23.56
CA LEU A 109 -2.91 -0.07 23.21
C LEU A 109 -2.47 0.96 24.25
N SER A 110 -1.22 0.86 24.70
CA SER A 110 -0.57 1.87 25.52
C SER A 110 0.04 2.98 24.66
N ALA A 111 0.32 4.14 25.27
CA ALA A 111 1.05 5.23 24.63
C ALA A 111 2.41 4.76 24.08
N GLU A 112 3.11 3.89 24.82
CA GLU A 112 4.41 3.32 24.43
C GLU A 112 4.27 2.42 23.18
N GLU A 113 3.26 1.54 23.16
CA GLU A 113 2.99 0.69 21.99
C GLU A 113 2.62 1.51 20.76
N ILE A 114 1.83 2.56 20.90
CA ILE A 114 1.49 3.47 19.81
C ILE A 114 2.75 4.15 19.28
N ALA A 115 3.59 4.71 20.18
CA ALA A 115 4.83 5.38 19.82
C ALA A 115 5.86 4.44 19.17
N GLY A 116 5.88 3.17 19.58
CA GLY A 116 6.78 2.13 19.06
C GLY A 116 6.40 1.58 17.68
N ARG A 117 5.29 2.05 17.07
CA ARG A 117 4.82 1.56 15.76
C ARG A 117 5.17 2.52 14.63
N PRO A 118 6.31 2.34 13.94
CA PRO A 118 6.82 3.30 12.97
C PRO A 118 5.90 3.50 11.75
N VAL A 119 5.10 2.50 11.42
CA VAL A 119 4.18 2.53 10.26
C VAL A 119 3.17 3.68 10.34
N SER A 120 2.75 4.06 11.55
CA SER A 120 1.83 5.17 11.79
C SER A 120 2.53 6.48 12.14
N GLY A 121 3.86 6.51 12.14
CA GLY A 121 4.63 7.63 12.68
C GLY A 121 4.51 7.74 14.21
N GLY A 122 4.14 6.65 14.90
CA GLY A 122 4.05 6.59 16.35
C GLY A 122 2.85 7.34 16.94
N ALA A 123 1.76 7.52 16.19
CA ALA A 123 0.58 8.25 16.65
C ALA A 123 -0.73 7.65 16.16
N LEU A 124 -1.80 7.93 16.87
CA LEU A 124 -3.18 7.79 16.42
C LEU A 124 -3.71 9.18 16.01
N VAL A 125 -4.13 9.32 14.77
CA VAL A 125 -4.65 10.58 14.24
C VAL A 125 -6.18 10.55 14.28
N ARG A 126 -6.80 11.50 14.98
CA ARG A 126 -8.26 11.63 14.99
C ARG A 126 -8.78 12.06 13.62
N LEU A 127 -9.79 11.38 13.13
CA LEU A 127 -10.45 11.68 11.87
C LEU A 127 -11.60 12.66 12.09
N SER A 128 -11.65 13.71 11.27
CA SER A 128 -12.72 14.72 11.30
C SER A 128 -14.03 14.16 10.75
N GLN A 129 -15.15 14.61 11.32
CA GLN A 129 -16.48 14.29 10.82
C GLN A 129 -16.94 15.32 9.77
N PRO A 130 -17.78 14.93 8.76
CA PRO A 130 -18.24 13.57 8.50
C PRO A 130 -17.12 12.68 7.95
N LEU A 131 -17.15 11.37 8.26
CA LEU A 131 -16.17 10.43 7.75
C LEU A 131 -16.37 10.19 6.24
N ARG A 132 -15.25 10.12 5.52
CA ARG A 132 -15.20 9.54 4.17
C ARG A 132 -15.27 8.00 4.27
N PRO A 133 -15.49 7.29 3.15
CA PRO A 133 -15.29 5.84 3.12
C PRO A 133 -13.97 5.45 3.79
N LEU A 134 -13.97 4.43 4.66
CA LEU A 134 -12.79 4.06 5.45
C LEU A 134 -11.60 3.65 4.57
N SER A 135 -11.88 3.05 3.42
CA SER A 135 -10.88 2.71 2.41
C SER A 135 -10.09 3.93 1.91
N HIS A 136 -10.70 5.11 1.87
CA HIS A 136 -9.99 6.33 1.46
C HIS A 136 -8.86 6.67 2.42
N TYR A 137 -9.05 6.56 3.75
CA TYR A 137 -8.02 6.84 4.74
C TYR A 137 -6.88 5.81 4.72
N LEU A 138 -7.18 4.58 4.33
CA LEU A 138 -6.20 3.49 4.22
C LEU A 138 -5.56 3.40 2.82
N GLY A 139 -6.16 4.05 1.83
CA GLY A 139 -5.77 4.05 0.42
C GLY A 139 -5.29 5.41 -0.05
N VAL A 140 -6.13 6.08 -0.83
CA VAL A 140 -5.81 7.33 -1.55
C VAL A 140 -5.45 8.51 -0.65
N LEU A 141 -6.01 8.62 0.55
CA LEU A 141 -5.64 9.62 1.57
C LEU A 141 -4.63 9.07 2.59
N GLY A 142 -4.30 7.79 2.50
CA GLY A 142 -3.34 7.09 3.34
C GLY A 142 -1.96 6.98 2.69
N THR A 143 -1.21 5.98 3.16
CA THR A 143 0.18 5.76 2.72
C THR A 143 0.29 5.54 1.22
N THR A 144 -0.59 4.74 0.60
CA THR A 144 -0.54 4.45 -0.84
C THR A 144 -0.77 5.68 -1.71
N GLY A 145 -1.76 6.51 -1.37
CA GLY A 145 -2.00 7.74 -2.14
C GLY A 145 -0.91 8.79 -1.94
N VAL A 146 -0.39 8.91 -0.72
CA VAL A 146 0.75 9.81 -0.42
C VAL A 146 2.01 9.33 -1.15
N THR A 147 2.24 8.02 -1.22
CA THR A 147 3.32 7.43 -2.04
C THR A 147 3.13 7.77 -3.52
N ALA A 148 1.93 7.60 -4.05
CA ALA A 148 1.62 7.96 -5.43
C ALA A 148 1.86 9.46 -5.71
N PHE A 149 1.41 10.33 -4.78
CA PHE A 149 1.57 11.77 -4.91
C PHE A 149 3.04 12.18 -4.97
N PHE A 150 3.84 11.80 -3.99
CA PHE A 150 5.25 12.17 -3.96
C PHE A 150 6.08 11.43 -5.01
N GLY A 151 5.73 10.19 -5.33
CA GLY A 151 6.35 9.46 -6.43
C GLY A 151 6.18 10.18 -7.77
N VAL A 152 5.00 10.76 -8.03
CA VAL A 152 4.75 11.48 -9.27
C VAL A 152 5.22 12.94 -9.19
N VAL A 153 4.74 13.69 -8.19
CA VAL A 153 5.01 15.14 -8.09
C VAL A 153 6.43 15.42 -7.61
N GLY A 154 6.96 14.60 -6.70
CA GLY A 154 8.27 14.79 -6.08
C GLY A 154 9.42 14.16 -6.86
N ALA A 155 9.33 12.87 -7.22
CA ALA A 155 10.39 12.11 -7.87
C ALA A 155 10.26 12.13 -9.41
N THR A 156 9.13 11.68 -9.94
CA THR A 156 8.93 11.59 -11.40
C THR A 156 8.99 12.95 -12.09
N ARG A 157 8.26 13.95 -11.56
CA ARG A 157 8.16 15.30 -12.13
C ARG A 157 7.92 15.27 -13.64
N PRO A 158 6.80 14.67 -14.08
CA PRO A 158 6.57 14.48 -15.51
C PRO A 158 6.41 15.83 -16.21
N ARG A 159 6.95 15.91 -17.41
CA ARG A 159 6.71 17.05 -18.30
C ARG A 159 5.47 16.75 -19.15
N ARG A 160 4.75 17.79 -19.51
CA ARG A 160 3.60 17.65 -20.40
C ARG A 160 4.00 16.98 -21.70
N GLY A 161 3.28 15.92 -22.08
CA GLY A 161 3.53 15.12 -23.27
C GLY A 161 4.56 13.99 -23.12
N GLU A 162 5.27 13.90 -21.98
CA GLU A 162 6.09 12.71 -21.70
C GLU A 162 5.22 11.47 -21.55
N THR A 163 5.76 10.34 -21.96
CA THR A 163 5.12 9.02 -21.82
C THR A 163 5.68 8.30 -20.60
N ILE A 164 4.78 7.91 -19.69
CA ILE A 164 5.12 7.13 -18.50
C ILE A 164 4.58 5.71 -18.67
N VAL A 165 5.44 4.72 -18.55
CA VAL A 165 5.06 3.33 -18.31
C VAL A 165 5.04 3.11 -16.81
N LEU A 166 4.00 2.48 -16.28
CA LEU A 166 3.77 2.30 -14.87
C LEU A 166 3.47 0.83 -14.57
N SER A 167 4.34 0.14 -13.81
CA SER A 167 4.12 -1.24 -13.40
C SER A 167 3.24 -1.32 -12.15
N GLY A 168 2.55 -2.46 -11.97
CA GLY A 168 1.57 -2.60 -10.89
C GLY A 168 0.46 -1.55 -10.96
N ALA A 169 0.13 -1.12 -12.18
CA ALA A 169 -0.72 0.04 -12.47
C ALA A 169 -2.14 -0.06 -11.88
N ALA A 170 -2.67 -1.28 -11.76
CA ALA A 170 -3.99 -1.51 -11.18
C ALA A 170 -3.98 -1.70 -9.65
N GLY A 171 -2.84 -1.53 -8.98
CA GLY A 171 -2.71 -1.60 -7.53
C GLY A 171 -3.00 -0.28 -6.82
N GLY A 172 -2.91 -0.28 -5.48
CA GLY A 172 -3.24 0.89 -4.66
C GLY A 172 -2.41 2.14 -4.96
N VAL A 173 -1.10 2.02 -5.19
CA VAL A 173 -0.22 3.13 -5.59
C VAL A 173 -0.40 3.44 -7.07
N GLY A 174 -0.31 2.40 -7.93
CA GLY A 174 -0.27 2.57 -9.38
C GLY A 174 -1.52 3.24 -9.95
N SER A 175 -2.71 2.86 -9.46
CA SER A 175 -3.98 3.43 -9.93
C SER A 175 -4.10 4.93 -9.65
N VAL A 176 -3.56 5.39 -8.53
CA VAL A 176 -3.53 6.82 -8.15
C VAL A 176 -2.41 7.55 -8.87
N ALA A 177 -1.20 6.97 -8.92
CA ALA A 177 -0.03 7.57 -9.56
C ALA A 177 -0.27 7.87 -11.05
N GLY A 178 -0.87 6.92 -11.76
CA GLY A 178 -1.19 7.13 -13.17
C GLY A 178 -2.18 8.28 -13.40
N GLN A 179 -3.22 8.38 -12.59
CA GLN A 179 -4.17 9.48 -12.68
C GLN A 179 -3.51 10.83 -12.36
N ILE A 180 -2.66 10.91 -11.34
CA ILE A 180 -1.89 12.12 -11.04
C ILE A 180 -1.00 12.49 -12.23
N ALA A 181 -0.32 11.53 -12.85
CA ALA A 181 0.52 11.77 -14.02
C ALA A 181 -0.30 12.34 -15.21
N GLN A 182 -1.52 11.81 -15.46
CA GLN A 182 -2.42 12.35 -16.46
C GLN A 182 -2.85 13.80 -16.14
N LEU A 183 -3.15 14.10 -14.86
CA LEU A 183 -3.49 15.48 -14.44
C LEU A 183 -2.34 16.47 -14.70
N LEU A 184 -1.10 16.00 -14.68
CA LEU A 184 0.10 16.78 -15.02
C LEU A 184 0.39 16.81 -16.53
N GLY A 185 -0.43 16.14 -17.33
CA GLY A 185 -0.34 16.16 -18.79
C GLY A 185 0.57 15.10 -19.41
N ALA A 186 0.95 14.08 -18.66
CA ALA A 186 1.66 12.92 -19.19
C ALA A 186 0.72 11.94 -19.89
N ARG A 187 1.26 11.19 -20.84
CA ARG A 187 0.63 10.01 -21.44
C ARG A 187 0.95 8.81 -20.55
N VAL A 188 -0.03 8.03 -20.15
CA VAL A 188 0.14 6.92 -19.21
C VAL A 188 -0.18 5.59 -19.86
N ILE A 189 0.79 4.68 -19.82
CA ILE A 189 0.66 3.29 -20.23
C ILE A 189 0.78 2.42 -18.98
N GLY A 190 -0.27 1.67 -18.67
CA GLY A 190 -0.30 0.81 -17.49
C GLY A 190 0.16 -0.61 -17.77
N LEU A 191 0.97 -1.19 -16.89
CA LEU A 191 1.27 -2.61 -16.89
C LEU A 191 0.54 -3.28 -15.73
N ALA A 192 -0.27 -4.30 -16.02
CA ALA A 192 -1.06 -5.03 -15.04
C ALA A 192 -0.98 -6.55 -15.30
N GLY A 193 -1.36 -7.37 -14.32
CA GLY A 193 -1.16 -8.83 -14.39
C GLY A 193 -2.37 -9.61 -14.91
N SER A 194 -3.28 -8.97 -15.65
CA SER A 194 -4.35 -9.66 -16.37
C SER A 194 -5.09 -8.72 -17.34
N PRO A 195 -5.72 -9.26 -18.39
CA PRO A 195 -6.53 -8.49 -19.34
C PRO A 195 -7.65 -7.69 -18.65
N LYS A 196 -8.33 -8.27 -17.65
CA LYS A 196 -9.37 -7.60 -16.88
C LYS A 196 -8.85 -6.35 -16.16
N LYS A 197 -7.65 -6.41 -15.61
CA LYS A 197 -7.00 -5.25 -14.99
C LYS A 197 -6.63 -4.19 -16.02
N CYS A 198 -6.14 -4.60 -17.20
CA CYS A 198 -5.87 -3.69 -18.31
C CYS A 198 -7.14 -2.94 -18.76
N GLU A 199 -8.27 -3.64 -18.81
CA GLU A 199 -9.57 -2.99 -19.07
C GLU A 199 -9.95 -1.93 -18.04
N VAL A 200 -9.74 -2.20 -16.75
CA VAL A 200 -10.00 -1.20 -15.69
C VAL A 200 -9.15 0.04 -15.91
N LEU A 201 -7.86 -0.13 -16.20
CA LEU A 201 -6.95 0.99 -16.45
C LEU A 201 -7.40 1.88 -17.61
N THR A 202 -7.79 1.27 -18.73
CA THR A 202 -8.20 2.03 -19.91
C THR A 202 -9.63 2.57 -19.82
N LYS A 203 -10.59 1.74 -19.40
CA LYS A 203 -12.00 2.10 -19.43
C LYS A 203 -12.45 2.92 -18.23
N GLN A 204 -11.86 2.70 -17.04
CA GLN A 204 -12.27 3.40 -15.83
C GLN A 204 -11.33 4.55 -15.47
N LEU A 205 -10.00 4.34 -15.60
CA LEU A 205 -9.01 5.35 -15.22
C LEU A 205 -8.52 6.19 -16.39
N GLY A 206 -8.95 5.89 -17.62
CA GLY A 206 -8.63 6.66 -18.82
C GLY A 206 -7.16 6.61 -19.23
N PHE A 207 -6.41 5.56 -18.85
CA PHE A 207 -5.04 5.38 -19.33
C PHE A 207 -5.06 5.19 -20.86
N GLU A 208 -4.08 5.73 -21.55
CA GLU A 208 -4.01 5.69 -23.02
C GLU A 208 -3.96 4.25 -23.55
N ALA A 209 -3.20 3.39 -22.87
CA ALA A 209 -3.17 1.96 -23.12
C ALA A 209 -2.80 1.18 -21.85
N ALA A 210 -3.02 -0.12 -21.87
CA ALA A 210 -2.58 -1.02 -20.83
C ALA A 210 -2.17 -2.37 -21.42
N LEU A 211 -1.07 -2.95 -20.91
CA LEU A 211 -0.52 -4.22 -21.36
C LEU A 211 -0.47 -5.22 -20.19
N ASP A 212 -0.72 -6.49 -20.50
CA ASP A 212 -0.52 -7.57 -19.54
C ASP A 212 0.97 -7.92 -19.45
N TYR A 213 1.60 -7.64 -18.31
CA TYR A 213 3.03 -7.94 -18.14
C TYR A 213 3.35 -9.45 -18.09
N ARG A 214 2.33 -10.30 -17.99
CA ARG A 214 2.47 -11.76 -18.08
C ARG A 214 2.48 -12.27 -19.53
N SER A 215 2.17 -11.39 -20.49
CA SER A 215 2.24 -11.73 -21.91
C SER A 215 3.68 -12.07 -22.32
N PRO A 216 3.92 -13.17 -23.06
CA PRO A 216 5.24 -13.47 -23.59
C PRO A 216 5.68 -12.45 -24.65
N THR A 217 4.77 -11.65 -25.18
CA THR A 217 5.01 -10.62 -26.21
C THR A 217 5.18 -9.21 -25.63
N LEU A 218 5.31 -9.07 -24.30
CA LEU A 218 5.36 -7.75 -23.64
C LEU A 218 6.38 -6.79 -24.26
N THR A 219 7.57 -7.28 -24.61
CA THR A 219 8.62 -6.46 -25.23
C THR A 219 8.18 -5.94 -26.58
N ASP A 220 7.65 -6.83 -27.44
CA ASP A 220 7.20 -6.48 -28.79
C ASP A 220 5.99 -5.53 -28.74
N ASP A 221 5.06 -5.78 -27.81
CA ASP A 221 3.88 -4.94 -27.58
C ASP A 221 4.28 -3.54 -27.12
N LEU A 222 5.27 -3.43 -26.22
CA LEU A 222 5.81 -2.14 -25.79
C LEU A 222 6.49 -1.39 -26.93
N LEU A 223 7.30 -2.06 -27.74
CA LEU A 223 7.99 -1.45 -28.89
C LEU A 223 7.01 -1.05 -30.00
N ALA A 224 5.97 -1.86 -30.23
CA ALA A 224 4.92 -1.51 -31.18
C ALA A 224 4.11 -0.28 -30.74
N LEU A 225 3.78 -0.20 -29.44
CA LEU A 225 3.04 0.92 -28.85
C LEU A 225 3.90 2.19 -28.72
N LEU A 226 5.16 2.02 -28.36
CA LEU A 226 6.13 3.08 -28.09
C LEU A 226 7.43 2.87 -28.88
N PRO A 227 7.44 3.13 -30.21
CA PRO A 227 8.62 2.86 -31.05
C PRO A 227 9.90 3.60 -30.61
N ASN A 228 9.74 4.75 -29.94
CA ASN A 228 10.86 5.56 -29.40
C ASN A 228 11.12 5.27 -27.90
N GLY A 229 10.40 4.34 -27.29
CA GLY A 229 10.44 4.02 -25.87
C GLY A 229 9.80 5.07 -24.96
N PRO A 230 9.48 4.71 -23.72
CA PRO A 230 8.94 5.63 -22.73
C PRO A 230 10.00 6.61 -22.19
N ASP A 231 9.56 7.80 -21.77
CA ASP A 231 10.38 8.82 -21.10
C ASP A 231 10.65 8.45 -19.63
N VAL A 232 9.66 7.82 -19.01
CA VAL A 232 9.70 7.48 -17.58
C VAL A 232 9.14 6.08 -17.37
N TYR A 233 9.80 5.34 -16.52
CA TYR A 233 9.27 4.11 -15.95
C TYR A 233 9.05 4.31 -14.45
N PHE A 234 7.80 4.17 -14.00
CA PHE A 234 7.44 4.18 -12.58
C PHE A 234 7.26 2.74 -12.11
N ASP A 235 8.20 2.26 -11.32
CA ASP A 235 8.30 0.84 -10.97
C ASP A 235 7.76 0.53 -9.57
N ASN A 236 6.72 -0.32 -9.53
CA ASN A 236 6.17 -0.90 -8.30
C ASN A 236 6.45 -2.42 -8.18
N VAL A 237 7.07 -3.04 -9.18
CA VAL A 237 7.11 -4.50 -9.30
C VAL A 237 8.51 -5.05 -9.19
N GLY A 238 9.50 -4.46 -9.86
CA GLY A 238 10.85 -5.01 -9.92
C GLY A 238 10.99 -6.23 -10.84
N GLY A 239 12.10 -6.93 -10.74
CA GLY A 239 12.36 -8.20 -11.40
C GLY A 239 12.31 -8.16 -12.93
N ALA A 240 11.79 -9.22 -13.53
CA ALA A 240 11.77 -9.41 -14.99
C ALA A 240 10.96 -8.32 -15.72
N VAL A 241 9.89 -7.82 -15.10
CA VAL A 241 9.08 -6.73 -15.68
C VAL A 241 9.93 -5.48 -15.85
N SER A 242 10.69 -5.11 -14.82
CA SER A 242 11.57 -3.94 -14.86
C SER A 242 12.69 -4.08 -15.88
N GLN A 243 13.31 -5.27 -15.98
CA GLN A 243 14.30 -5.56 -17.00
C GLN A 243 13.73 -5.34 -18.42
N THR A 244 12.52 -5.86 -18.66
CA THR A 244 11.84 -5.71 -19.95
C THR A 244 11.59 -4.25 -20.27
N VAL A 245 10.98 -3.47 -19.35
CA VAL A 245 10.68 -2.06 -19.61
C VAL A 245 11.97 -1.26 -19.82
N MET A 246 12.98 -1.45 -18.95
CA MET A 246 14.24 -0.71 -19.06
C MET A 246 14.97 -0.95 -20.39
N SER A 247 14.84 -2.15 -20.98
CA SER A 247 15.43 -2.46 -22.29
C SER A 247 14.75 -1.72 -23.46
N THR A 248 13.52 -1.24 -23.26
CA THR A 248 12.72 -0.55 -24.29
C THR A 248 12.72 0.97 -24.14
N MET A 249 13.34 1.52 -23.07
CA MET A 249 13.28 2.95 -22.77
C MET A 249 14.01 3.80 -23.79
N ARG A 250 13.50 5.01 -23.99
CA ARG A 250 14.18 6.01 -24.85
C ARG A 250 15.51 6.49 -24.26
N LYS A 251 16.26 7.27 -25.02
CA LYS A 251 17.57 7.85 -24.66
C LYS A 251 17.50 9.38 -24.65
N PRO A 252 17.67 10.08 -23.50
CA PRO A 252 17.73 9.56 -22.13
C PRO A 252 16.33 9.35 -21.52
N ALA A 253 16.27 8.60 -20.40
CA ALA A 253 15.02 8.36 -19.68
C ALA A 253 15.23 8.24 -18.16
N ARG A 254 14.13 8.12 -17.40
CA ARG A 254 14.13 8.04 -15.94
C ARG A 254 13.40 6.79 -15.47
N VAL A 255 13.97 6.10 -14.48
CA VAL A 255 13.34 5.00 -13.76
C VAL A 255 13.12 5.47 -12.33
N ILE A 256 11.90 5.43 -11.87
CA ILE A 256 11.52 5.79 -10.51
C ILE A 256 11.14 4.52 -9.76
N GLU A 257 12.02 4.10 -8.87
CA GLU A 257 11.86 2.92 -8.03
C GLU A 257 10.93 3.24 -6.86
N CYS A 258 9.75 2.62 -6.83
CA CYS A 258 8.74 2.78 -5.80
C CYS A 258 8.58 1.52 -4.94
N GLY A 259 8.78 0.33 -5.53
CA GLY A 259 8.63 -0.92 -4.84
C GLY A 259 8.98 -2.15 -5.68
N GLN A 260 9.25 -3.25 -5.01
CA GLN A 260 9.79 -4.49 -5.61
C GLN A 260 8.97 -5.71 -5.20
N ILE A 261 7.65 -5.66 -5.39
CA ILE A 261 6.77 -6.73 -4.90
C ILE A 261 7.15 -8.12 -5.45
N ALA A 262 7.77 -8.19 -6.63
CA ALA A 262 8.22 -9.43 -7.25
C ALA A 262 9.35 -10.12 -6.46
N SER A 263 10.06 -9.41 -5.58
CA SER A 263 11.21 -9.93 -4.80
C SER A 263 10.93 -10.09 -3.31
N TYR A 264 9.73 -9.78 -2.82
CA TYR A 264 9.46 -9.80 -1.38
C TYR A 264 9.46 -11.21 -0.77
N ASP A 265 9.27 -12.25 -1.58
CA ASP A 265 9.40 -13.65 -1.15
C ASP A 265 10.80 -14.24 -1.40
N ASP A 266 11.72 -13.47 -2.00
CA ASP A 266 13.10 -13.90 -2.24
C ASP A 266 13.89 -13.93 -0.93
N PRO A 267 14.50 -15.06 -0.56
CA PRO A 267 15.28 -15.19 0.68
C PRO A 267 16.47 -14.25 0.71
N ASP A 268 17.09 -13.99 -0.41
CA ASP A 268 18.22 -13.06 -0.52
C ASP A 268 17.78 -11.60 -0.58
N GLY A 269 16.46 -11.37 -0.71
CA GLY A 269 15.80 -10.09 -0.60
C GLY A 269 16.18 -9.08 -1.67
N GLY A 270 16.71 -9.55 -2.76
CA GLY A 270 17.13 -8.69 -3.85
C GLY A 270 16.96 -9.36 -5.21
N TRP A 271 16.86 -8.54 -6.24
CA TRP A 271 16.99 -8.98 -7.61
C TRP A 271 18.17 -8.27 -8.25
N THR A 272 18.87 -8.97 -9.11
CA THR A 272 19.99 -8.39 -9.86
C THR A 272 19.45 -7.57 -11.02
N ILE A 273 19.93 -6.35 -11.16
CA ILE A 273 19.64 -5.48 -12.30
C ILE A 273 20.76 -5.57 -13.32
N ASP A 274 20.40 -5.76 -14.59
CA ASP A 274 21.34 -5.55 -15.69
C ASP A 274 21.57 -4.03 -15.85
N ILE A 275 22.76 -3.56 -15.55
CA ILE A 275 23.12 -2.14 -15.64
C ILE A 275 23.39 -1.67 -17.08
N ARG A 276 23.48 -2.59 -18.07
CA ARG A 276 23.76 -2.22 -19.47
C ARG A 276 22.73 -1.25 -20.04
N PRO A 277 21.41 -1.40 -19.82
CA PRO A 277 20.43 -0.40 -20.25
C PRO A 277 20.65 0.98 -19.59
N ILE A 278 21.09 1.02 -18.34
CA ILE A 278 21.40 2.29 -17.66
C ILE A 278 22.48 3.04 -18.42
N HIS A 279 23.60 2.35 -18.74
CA HIS A 279 24.68 2.93 -19.50
C HIS A 279 24.30 3.25 -20.95
N GLN A 280 23.70 2.27 -21.64
CA GLN A 280 23.43 2.37 -23.08
C GLN A 280 22.33 3.39 -23.42
N HIS A 281 21.35 3.56 -22.53
CA HIS A 281 20.21 4.46 -22.71
C HIS A 281 20.34 5.76 -21.92
N GLY A 282 21.42 5.92 -21.12
CA GLY A 282 21.58 7.11 -20.29
C GLY A 282 20.47 7.23 -19.26
N LEU A 283 20.05 6.12 -18.65
CA LEU A 283 18.96 6.10 -17.69
C LEU A 283 19.40 6.72 -16.37
N ARG A 284 18.51 7.50 -15.77
CA ARG A 284 18.59 7.88 -14.36
C ARG A 284 17.72 6.94 -13.55
N LEU A 285 18.31 6.25 -12.58
CA LEU A 285 17.60 5.45 -11.60
C LEU A 285 17.49 6.27 -10.32
N GLU A 286 16.28 6.50 -9.86
CA GLU A 286 15.98 7.30 -8.68
C GLU A 286 14.97 6.55 -7.81
N SER A 287 15.17 6.53 -6.49
CA SER A 287 14.21 6.04 -5.52
C SER A 287 13.72 7.16 -4.63
N PHE A 288 12.60 6.97 -3.98
CA PHE A 288 12.05 7.91 -3.02
C PHE A 288 11.38 7.17 -1.86
N SER A 289 11.30 7.83 -0.72
CA SER A 289 10.46 7.38 0.40
C SER A 289 9.45 8.46 0.75
N PRO A 290 8.17 8.13 0.94
CA PRO A 290 7.18 9.10 1.40
C PRO A 290 7.55 9.76 2.73
N SER A 291 8.37 9.10 3.57
CA SER A 291 8.85 9.65 4.84
C SER A 291 9.75 10.88 4.67
N HIS A 292 10.45 11.01 3.54
CA HIS A 292 11.28 12.18 3.24
C HIS A 292 10.45 13.46 3.02
N TYR A 293 9.15 13.32 2.81
CA TYR A 293 8.24 14.42 2.54
C TYR A 293 7.28 14.68 3.70
N GLY A 294 7.66 14.30 4.94
CA GLY A 294 6.79 14.34 6.11
C GLY A 294 6.10 15.68 6.35
N GLU A 295 6.81 16.79 6.23
CA GLU A 295 6.30 18.15 6.38
C GLU A 295 5.26 18.53 5.31
N PHE A 296 5.33 17.95 4.11
CA PHE A 296 4.39 18.21 3.00
C PHE A 296 3.19 17.25 2.97
N ARG A 297 3.16 16.24 3.86
CA ARG A 297 2.14 15.19 3.87
C ARG A 297 0.72 15.75 3.96
N ALA A 298 0.50 16.72 4.85
CA ALA A 298 -0.82 17.32 5.04
C ALA A 298 -1.33 18.00 3.75
N GLY A 299 -0.45 18.72 3.05
CA GLY A 299 -0.76 19.34 1.76
C GLY A 299 -1.09 18.31 0.68
N ALA A 300 -0.33 17.21 0.62
CA ALA A 300 -0.59 16.13 -0.33
C ALA A 300 -1.97 15.47 -0.07
N VAL A 301 -2.31 15.17 1.20
CA VAL A 301 -3.60 14.60 1.57
C VAL A 301 -4.75 15.56 1.23
N ALA A 302 -4.58 16.87 1.51
CA ALA A 302 -5.59 17.88 1.15
C ALA A 302 -5.80 17.96 -0.36
N GLN A 303 -4.72 17.93 -1.15
CA GLN A 303 -4.80 17.96 -2.62
C GLN A 303 -5.45 16.71 -3.19
N LEU A 304 -5.10 15.52 -2.67
CA LEU A 304 -5.74 14.25 -3.05
C LEU A 304 -7.23 14.28 -2.72
N GLY A 305 -7.59 14.75 -1.51
CA GLY A 305 -8.98 14.93 -1.09
C GLY A 305 -9.76 15.83 -2.05
N HIS A 306 -9.17 16.97 -2.41
CA HIS A 306 -9.78 17.87 -3.38
C HIS A 306 -9.99 17.20 -4.74
N TRP A 307 -8.99 16.48 -5.27
CA TRP A 307 -9.13 15.81 -6.57
C TRP A 307 -10.21 14.71 -6.57
N ILE A 308 -10.40 14.01 -5.44
CA ILE A 308 -11.52 13.07 -5.28
C ILE A 308 -12.85 13.83 -5.30
N ASP A 309 -12.96 14.91 -4.54
CA ASP A 309 -14.21 15.67 -4.39
C ASP A 309 -14.69 16.30 -5.71
N VAL A 310 -13.76 16.68 -6.59
CA VAL A 310 -14.06 17.21 -7.92
C VAL A 310 -14.05 16.14 -9.02
N GLY A 311 -13.98 14.85 -8.66
CA GLY A 311 -14.04 13.73 -9.60
C GLY A 311 -12.82 13.59 -10.52
N LYS A 312 -11.68 14.17 -10.18
CA LYS A 312 -10.42 14.06 -10.95
C LYS A 312 -9.63 12.81 -10.64
N ILE A 313 -9.84 12.20 -9.48
CA ILE A 313 -9.28 10.92 -9.10
C ILE A 313 -10.42 9.97 -8.76
N ILE A 314 -10.43 8.84 -9.43
CA ILE A 314 -11.33 7.72 -9.17
C ILE A 314 -10.59 6.76 -8.23
N THR A 315 -11.23 6.40 -7.12
CA THR A 315 -10.69 5.43 -6.17
C THR A 315 -11.11 4.01 -6.55
N LEU A 316 -10.17 3.09 -6.47
CA LEU A 316 -10.41 1.67 -6.69
C LEU A 316 -10.02 0.92 -5.43
N ASP A 317 -10.94 0.10 -4.92
CA ASP A 317 -10.74 -0.67 -3.71
C ASP A 317 -11.18 -2.13 -3.90
N THR A 318 -10.42 -3.05 -3.31
CA THR A 318 -10.83 -4.44 -3.12
C THR A 318 -11.13 -4.63 -1.64
N THR A 319 -12.39 -4.90 -1.31
CA THR A 319 -12.87 -4.98 0.06
C THR A 319 -13.11 -6.44 0.47
N TYR A 320 -12.57 -6.80 1.62
CA TYR A 320 -12.82 -8.04 2.34
C TYR A 320 -13.60 -7.74 3.62
N HIS A 321 -14.27 -8.73 4.21
CA HIS A 321 -15.12 -8.53 5.38
C HIS A 321 -14.77 -9.51 6.49
N GLY A 322 -14.60 -8.97 7.71
CA GLY A 322 -14.36 -9.71 8.94
C GLY A 322 -12.90 -10.09 9.17
N LEU A 323 -12.50 -10.15 10.44
CA LEU A 323 -11.12 -10.37 10.87
C LEU A 323 -10.47 -11.63 10.26
N LYS A 324 -11.22 -12.71 10.10
CA LYS A 324 -10.70 -13.98 9.56
C LYS A 324 -10.21 -13.88 8.12
N THR A 325 -10.64 -12.86 7.36
CA THR A 325 -10.21 -12.68 5.97
C THR A 325 -8.92 -11.87 5.83
N VAL A 326 -8.38 -11.30 6.92
CA VAL A 326 -7.18 -10.45 6.86
C VAL A 326 -5.97 -11.19 6.28
N PRO A 327 -5.64 -12.43 6.71
CA PRO A 327 -4.56 -13.21 6.09
C PRO A 327 -4.79 -13.45 4.60
N THR A 328 -5.99 -13.90 4.20
CA THR A 328 -6.33 -14.11 2.79
C THR A 328 -6.20 -12.83 1.98
N ALA A 329 -6.72 -11.69 2.48
CA ALA A 329 -6.61 -10.39 1.82
C ALA A 329 -5.15 -9.95 1.64
N PHE A 330 -4.29 -10.25 2.63
CA PHE A 330 -2.86 -9.97 2.55
C PHE A 330 -2.15 -10.85 1.51
N LEU A 331 -2.41 -12.15 1.51
CA LEU A 331 -1.82 -13.09 0.56
C LEU A 331 -2.27 -12.84 -0.89
N ASP A 332 -3.51 -12.39 -1.07
CA ASP A 332 -4.05 -12.10 -2.41
C ASP A 332 -3.32 -10.96 -3.12
N ILE A 333 -2.70 -10.03 -2.38
CA ILE A 333 -1.90 -8.95 -2.98
C ILE A 333 -0.73 -9.54 -3.79
N PHE A 334 -0.03 -10.54 -3.26
CA PHE A 334 1.12 -11.19 -3.90
C PHE A 334 0.70 -12.05 -5.09
N ARG A 335 -0.54 -12.56 -5.07
CA ARG A 335 -1.13 -13.30 -6.19
C ARG A 335 -1.73 -12.41 -7.26
N GLY A 336 -1.76 -11.09 -7.01
CA GLY A 336 -2.40 -10.12 -7.88
C GLY A 336 -3.93 -10.26 -7.87
N GLY A 337 -4.54 -10.59 -6.74
CA GLY A 337 -6.00 -10.72 -6.61
C GLY A 337 -6.74 -9.38 -6.50
N ASN A 338 -6.06 -8.30 -6.13
CA ASN A 338 -6.67 -7.01 -5.91
C ASN A 338 -6.72 -6.11 -7.15
N VAL A 339 -7.71 -5.23 -7.18
CA VAL A 339 -7.75 -4.02 -8.01
C VAL A 339 -7.86 -2.84 -7.07
N GLY A 340 -6.98 -1.85 -7.23
CA GLY A 340 -6.87 -0.73 -6.29
C GLY A 340 -6.31 -1.14 -4.94
N LYS A 341 -6.76 -0.47 -3.88
CA LYS A 341 -6.34 -0.70 -2.50
C LYS A 341 -7.08 -1.89 -1.89
N SER A 342 -6.35 -2.83 -1.28
CA SER A 342 -6.95 -3.90 -0.46
C SER A 342 -7.23 -3.39 0.95
N VAL A 343 -8.47 -3.56 1.40
CA VAL A 343 -8.95 -3.15 2.72
C VAL A 343 -9.83 -4.26 3.30
N VAL A 344 -9.68 -4.52 4.59
CA VAL A 344 -10.58 -5.42 5.33
C VAL A 344 -11.45 -4.58 6.24
N LEU A 345 -12.76 -4.63 6.02
CA LEU A 345 -13.75 -4.01 6.91
C LEU A 345 -14.14 -5.01 7.98
N LEU A 346 -14.12 -4.57 9.24
CA LEU A 346 -14.58 -5.36 10.37
C LEU A 346 -16.01 -4.95 10.72
N ASP A 347 -16.87 -5.94 10.94
CA ASP A 347 -18.25 -5.68 11.32
C ASP A 347 -18.31 -4.96 12.67
N SER A 348 -19.04 -3.86 12.72
CA SER A 348 -19.24 -3.07 13.95
C SER A 348 -20.13 -3.75 15.00
N THR A 349 -20.52 -4.99 14.77
CA THR A 349 -21.36 -5.79 15.64
C THR A 349 -20.53 -6.76 16.48
N VAL A 350 -19.65 -6.23 17.35
CA VAL A 350 -19.27 -6.96 18.55
C VAL A 350 -20.18 -6.42 19.64
N GLY A 351 -21.29 -7.18 19.88
CA GLY A 351 -22.26 -6.92 20.94
C GLY A 351 -21.76 -7.36 22.28
#